data_70bf67efcdd3bc14c8ec822948e7dda1
#
_entry.id   70bf67efcdd3bc14c8ec822948e7dda1
#
_cell.length_a   1.000
_cell.length_b   1.000
_cell.length_c   1.000
_cell.angle_alpha   90.00
_cell.angle_beta   90.00
_cell.angle_gamma   90.00
#
_symmetry.space_group_name_H-M   'P 1'
#
loop_
_entity.id
_entity.type
_entity.pdbx_description
1 polymer ?
#
loop_
_entity_poly.entity_id
_entity_poly.type
_entity_poly.pdbx_seq_one_letter_code
_entity_poly.pdbx_strand_id
1 'polypeptide(L)'
;TDRSRGLGDVYKRQAYTYWFVNLFFFTSLLPRVIAYASYAFLGYEYIMTPVATTIISMVLFAFSTWVSTNGAKMLGPITSVTSTLMLLLTLSYILLAGTALVGGVQPADPITVDAMIPNFNWAFLGVTTWIFMAAGGAESVAVYVNDVKGGSKSFVKVIILAGIFIGVLYSVSSVLINVFVSS
;
A
#
# COMPACT_ATOMS: atom_id res chain seq x y z
N THR A 1 3.85 -36.81 17.13
CA THR A 1 4.56 -35.77 17.91
C THR A 1 5.57 -34.99 17.09
N ASP A 2 6.27 -35.61 16.14
CA ASP A 2 7.28 -34.92 15.32
C ASP A 2 6.67 -33.95 14.29
N ARG A 3 5.49 -34.27 13.74
CA ARG A 3 4.77 -33.34 12.85
C ARG A 3 4.35 -32.04 13.56
N SER A 4 3.96 -32.10 14.81
CA SER A 4 3.57 -30.91 15.58
C SER A 4 4.75 -30.03 15.95
N ARG A 5 5.93 -30.63 16.20
CA ARG A 5 7.19 -29.89 16.44
C ARG A 5 7.67 -29.17 15.16
N GLY A 6 7.63 -29.86 14.00
CA GLY A 6 8.02 -29.25 12.73
C GLY A 6 7.15 -28.05 12.34
N LEU A 7 5.83 -28.12 12.54
CA LEU A 7 4.91 -26.99 12.31
C LEU A 7 5.21 -25.83 13.27
N GLY A 8 5.49 -26.10 14.55
CA GLY A 8 5.84 -25.06 15.52
C GLY A 8 7.09 -24.27 15.12
N ASP A 9 8.09 -24.93 14.56
CA ASP A 9 9.31 -24.27 14.09
C ASP A 9 9.09 -23.46 12.82
N VAL A 10 8.22 -23.92 11.92
CA VAL A 10 7.80 -23.16 10.73
C VAL A 10 7.10 -21.87 11.15
N TYR A 11 6.14 -21.93 12.06
CA TYR A 11 5.44 -20.75 12.56
C TYR A 11 6.36 -19.76 13.29
N LYS A 12 7.32 -20.25 14.08
CA LYS A 12 8.31 -19.38 14.72
C LYS A 12 9.19 -18.65 13.71
N ARG A 13 9.69 -19.36 12.71
CA ARG A 13 10.49 -18.75 11.64
C ARG A 13 9.67 -17.72 10.84
N GLN A 14 8.43 -18.06 10.51
CA GLN A 14 7.53 -17.17 9.80
C GLN A 14 7.24 -15.89 10.60
N ALA A 15 6.92 -16.02 11.89
CA ALA A 15 6.69 -14.88 12.77
C ALA A 15 7.94 -14.00 12.91
N TYR A 16 9.12 -14.61 13.06
CA TYR A 16 10.38 -13.87 13.13
C TYR A 16 10.69 -13.14 11.83
N THR A 17 10.55 -13.80 10.69
CA THR A 17 10.78 -13.16 9.37
C THR A 17 9.80 -12.03 9.14
N TYR A 18 8.53 -12.22 9.48
CA TYR A 18 7.50 -11.18 9.39
C TYR A 18 7.84 -9.97 10.26
N TRP A 19 8.21 -10.19 11.52
CA TRP A 19 8.66 -9.13 12.42
C TRP A 19 9.87 -8.38 11.86
N PHE A 20 10.88 -9.12 11.38
CA PHE A 20 12.09 -8.53 10.83
C PHE A 20 11.83 -7.66 9.60
N VAL A 21 11.03 -8.14 8.66
CA VAL A 21 10.65 -7.36 7.46
C VAL A 21 9.87 -6.10 7.84
N ASN A 22 8.94 -6.22 8.78
CA ASN A 22 8.16 -5.07 9.24
C ASN A 22 9.00 -4.00 9.94
N LEU A 23 10.08 -4.38 10.60
CA LEU A 23 11.02 -3.41 11.20
C LEU A 23 11.57 -2.45 10.14
N PHE A 24 12.03 -2.97 9.01
CA PHE A 24 12.52 -2.13 7.90
C PHE A 24 11.39 -1.39 7.17
N PHE A 25 10.25 -2.02 7.03
CA PHE A 25 9.09 -1.41 6.39
C PHE A 25 8.63 -0.15 7.13
N PHE A 26 8.42 -0.24 8.45
CA PHE A 26 7.96 0.91 9.23
C PHE A 26 9.00 2.03 9.32
N THR A 27 10.29 1.69 9.40
CA THR A 27 11.35 2.71 9.39
C THR A 27 11.44 3.47 8.09
N SER A 28 11.05 2.87 6.96
CA SER A 28 10.99 3.54 5.66
C SER A 28 9.66 4.27 5.42
N LEU A 29 8.56 3.78 5.98
CA LEU A 29 7.22 4.32 5.77
C LEU A 29 7.01 5.66 6.48
N LEU A 30 7.42 5.77 7.74
CA LEU A 30 7.16 6.96 8.55
C LEU A 30 7.79 8.25 8.00
N PRO A 31 9.04 8.27 7.53
CA PRO A 31 9.59 9.44 6.85
C PRO A 31 8.82 9.83 5.59
N ARG A 32 8.30 8.85 4.83
CA ARG A 32 7.47 9.12 3.65
C ARG A 32 6.14 9.78 4.00
N VAL A 33 5.52 9.40 5.12
CA VAL A 33 4.30 10.07 5.60
C VAL A 33 4.57 11.56 5.86
N ILE A 34 5.73 11.90 6.42
CA ILE A 34 6.13 13.30 6.65
C ILE A 34 6.32 14.03 5.32
N ALA A 35 7.00 13.41 4.34
CA ALA A 35 7.17 13.98 3.01
C ALA A 35 5.83 14.22 2.32
N TYR A 36 4.92 13.25 2.32
CA TYR A 36 3.58 13.42 1.73
C TYR A 36 2.74 14.47 2.46
N ALA A 37 2.85 14.56 3.78
CA ALA A 37 2.20 15.62 4.54
C ALA A 37 2.74 17.01 4.15
N SER A 38 4.05 17.14 3.93
CA SER A 38 4.63 18.41 3.47
C SER A 38 4.11 18.82 2.09
N TYR A 39 4.00 17.89 1.14
CA TYR A 39 3.36 18.16 -0.14
C TYR A 39 1.92 18.60 0.00
N ALA A 40 1.14 17.94 0.88
CA ALA A 40 -0.26 18.26 1.08
C ALA A 40 -0.49 19.65 1.69
N PHE A 41 0.37 20.09 2.60
CA PHE A 41 0.20 21.35 3.31
C PHE A 41 1.00 22.52 2.73
N LEU A 42 2.17 22.25 2.17
CA LEU A 42 3.10 23.28 1.68
C LEU A 42 3.15 23.34 0.15
N GLY A 43 2.67 22.32 -0.56
CA GLY A 43 2.75 22.20 -2.02
C GLY A 43 4.12 21.78 -2.55
N TYR A 44 5.09 21.52 -1.67
CA TYR A 44 6.44 21.06 -2.03
C TYR A 44 6.99 20.13 -0.94
N GLU A 45 8.01 19.37 -1.28
CA GLU A 45 8.70 18.53 -0.31
C GLU A 45 9.56 19.39 0.61
N TYR A 46 9.19 19.45 1.88
CA TYR A 46 10.00 20.10 2.90
C TYR A 46 10.98 19.10 3.50
N ILE A 47 12.25 19.28 3.22
CA ILE A 47 13.32 18.44 3.76
C ILE A 47 13.62 18.88 5.18
N MET A 48 13.12 18.11 6.14
CA MET A 48 13.43 18.32 7.55
C MET A 48 14.82 17.82 7.90
N THR A 49 15.38 18.35 8.98
CA THR A 49 16.63 17.80 9.52
C THR A 49 16.42 16.32 9.95
N PRO A 50 17.44 15.46 9.82
CA PRO A 50 17.32 14.04 10.20
C PRO A 50 16.80 13.84 11.64
N VAL A 51 17.20 14.71 12.56
CA VAL A 51 16.76 14.68 13.96
C VAL A 51 15.27 14.97 14.06
N ALA A 52 14.77 16.03 13.41
CA ALA A 52 13.35 16.36 13.41
C ALA A 52 12.50 15.25 12.78
N THR A 53 12.94 14.71 11.65
CA THR A 53 12.27 13.57 10.99
C THR A 53 12.19 12.36 11.92
N THR A 54 13.27 12.05 12.64
CA THR A 54 13.30 10.94 13.59
C THR A 54 12.32 11.16 14.75
N ILE A 55 12.32 12.34 15.36
CA ILE A 55 11.42 12.66 16.48
C ILE A 55 9.96 12.57 16.05
N ILE A 56 9.61 13.17 14.91
CA ILE A 56 8.22 13.11 14.40
C ILE A 56 7.83 11.68 14.06
N SER A 57 8.73 10.90 13.44
CA SER A 57 8.48 9.49 13.17
C SER A 57 8.23 8.67 14.44
N MET A 58 8.98 8.93 15.51
CA MET A 58 8.75 8.26 16.81
C MET A 58 7.39 8.64 17.41
N VAL A 59 6.99 9.90 17.32
CA VAL A 59 5.67 10.37 17.79
C VAL A 59 4.56 9.70 16.98
N LEU A 60 4.69 9.66 15.65
CA LEU A 60 3.72 8.99 14.78
C LEU A 60 3.63 7.49 15.07
N PHE A 61 4.76 6.84 15.31
CA PHE A 61 4.80 5.43 15.69
C PHE A 61 4.11 5.18 17.02
N ALA A 62 4.41 6.00 18.05
CA ALA A 62 3.76 5.91 19.36
C ALA A 62 2.25 6.14 19.26
N PHE A 63 1.81 7.14 18.48
CA PHE A 63 0.40 7.40 18.21
C PHE A 63 -0.28 6.22 17.51
N SER A 64 0.33 5.67 16.45
CA SER A 64 -0.20 4.51 15.73
C SER A 64 -0.31 3.27 16.62
N THR A 65 0.68 3.07 17.49
CA THR A 65 0.67 1.98 18.47
C THR A 65 -0.47 2.17 19.47
N TRP A 66 -0.64 3.39 19.99
CA TRP A 66 -1.74 3.71 20.89
C TRP A 66 -3.11 3.50 20.24
N VAL A 67 -3.30 3.93 19.00
CA VAL A 67 -4.53 3.65 18.22
C VAL A 67 -4.76 2.15 18.09
N SER A 68 -3.71 1.39 17.76
CA SER A 68 -3.79 -0.06 17.58
C SER A 68 -4.16 -0.81 18.87
N THR A 69 -3.65 -0.35 20.04
CA THR A 69 -3.98 -0.96 21.33
C THR A 69 -5.45 -0.76 21.75
N ASN A 70 -6.12 0.26 21.20
CA ASN A 70 -7.56 0.48 21.43
C ASN A 70 -8.46 -0.43 20.56
N GLY A 71 -7.87 -1.27 19.71
CA GLY A 71 -8.55 -2.32 18.97
C GLY A 71 -9.48 -1.83 17.85
N ALA A 72 -10.34 -2.74 17.39
CA ALA A 72 -11.20 -2.55 16.24
C ALA A 72 -12.15 -1.35 16.35
N LYS A 73 -12.52 -0.93 17.56
CA LYS A 73 -13.42 0.22 17.77
C LYS A 73 -12.81 1.54 17.28
N MET A 74 -11.50 1.69 17.43
CA MET A 74 -10.80 2.92 17.02
C MET A 74 -10.22 2.77 15.61
N LEU A 75 -9.69 1.60 15.28
CA LEU A 75 -9.16 1.30 13.95
C LEU A 75 -10.24 1.32 12.87
N GLY A 76 -11.41 0.74 13.13
CA GLY A 76 -12.47 0.62 12.14
C GLY A 76 -12.88 1.94 11.49
N PRO A 77 -13.31 2.96 12.25
CA PRO A 77 -13.65 4.27 11.69
C PRO A 77 -12.48 4.94 10.96
N ILE A 78 -11.27 4.92 11.54
CA ILE A 78 -10.08 5.54 10.94
C ILE A 78 -9.76 4.90 9.59
N THR A 79 -9.70 3.57 9.54
CA THR A 79 -9.41 2.85 8.29
C THR A 79 -10.52 3.02 7.26
N SER A 80 -11.78 3.05 7.67
CA SER A 80 -12.92 3.28 6.77
C SER A 80 -12.85 4.66 6.12
N VAL A 81 -12.62 5.72 6.89
CA VAL A 81 -12.47 7.08 6.37
C VAL A 81 -11.26 7.17 5.44
N THR A 82 -10.10 6.68 5.88
CA THR A 82 -8.87 6.75 5.10
C THR A 82 -9.01 5.98 3.78
N SER A 83 -9.57 4.76 3.81
CA SER A 83 -9.77 3.95 2.60
C SER A 83 -10.76 4.61 1.63
N THR A 84 -11.81 5.24 2.14
CA THR A 84 -12.78 5.98 1.31
C THR A 84 -12.12 7.18 0.64
N LEU A 85 -11.33 7.95 1.39
CA LEU A 85 -10.60 9.10 0.83
C LEU A 85 -9.57 8.66 -0.22
N MET A 86 -8.82 7.58 0.03
CA MET A 86 -7.87 7.00 -0.93
C MET A 86 -8.59 6.55 -2.21
N LEU A 87 -9.74 5.88 -2.06
CA LEU A 87 -10.55 5.45 -3.21
C LEU A 87 -11.05 6.65 -4.03
N LEU A 88 -11.60 7.66 -3.38
CA LEU A 88 -12.07 8.88 -4.03
C LEU A 88 -10.94 9.60 -4.77
N LEU A 89 -9.75 9.70 -4.15
CA LEU A 89 -8.58 10.31 -4.76
C LEU A 89 -8.12 9.52 -6.00
N THR A 90 -8.07 8.20 -5.91
CA THR A 90 -7.70 7.33 -7.04
C THR A 90 -8.72 7.43 -8.18
N LEU A 91 -10.01 7.42 -7.86
CA LEU A 91 -11.06 7.56 -8.87
C LEU A 91 -11.05 8.96 -9.52
N SER A 92 -10.83 10.02 -8.74
CA SER A 92 -10.71 11.38 -9.29
C SER A 92 -9.50 11.51 -10.22
N TYR A 93 -8.38 10.90 -9.85
CA TYR A 93 -7.20 10.83 -10.70
C TYR A 93 -7.49 10.10 -12.02
N ILE A 94 -8.13 8.94 -11.98
CA ILE A 94 -8.50 8.16 -13.18
C ILE A 94 -9.47 8.96 -14.07
N LEU A 95 -10.45 9.63 -13.47
CA LEU A 95 -11.39 10.47 -14.19
C LEU A 95 -10.69 11.65 -14.88
N LEU A 96 -9.82 12.36 -14.17
CA LEU A 96 -9.06 13.48 -14.72
C LEU A 96 -8.16 13.03 -15.88
N ALA A 97 -7.42 11.93 -15.71
CA ALA A 97 -6.57 11.38 -16.77
C ALA A 97 -7.41 10.93 -17.98
N GLY A 98 -8.53 10.25 -17.73
CA GLY A 98 -9.44 9.81 -18.79
C GLY A 98 -10.05 10.99 -19.56
N THR A 99 -10.50 12.04 -18.88
CA THR A 99 -11.02 13.24 -19.55
C THR A 99 -9.94 13.99 -20.33
N ALA A 100 -8.73 14.05 -19.84
CA ALA A 100 -7.59 14.64 -20.54
C ALA A 100 -7.30 13.89 -21.86
N LEU A 101 -7.27 12.56 -21.83
CA LEU A 101 -7.09 11.73 -23.04
C LEU A 101 -8.21 11.94 -24.05
N VAL A 102 -9.48 11.94 -23.63
CA VAL A 102 -10.63 12.20 -24.49
C VAL A 102 -10.59 13.63 -25.03
N GLY A 103 -10.07 14.59 -24.27
CA GLY A 103 -9.83 15.97 -24.67
C GLY A 103 -8.67 16.17 -25.66
N GLY A 104 -7.99 15.08 -26.06
CA GLY A 104 -6.91 15.12 -27.06
C GLY A 104 -5.52 15.42 -26.48
N VAL A 105 -5.36 15.37 -25.17
CA VAL A 105 -4.03 15.44 -24.56
C VAL A 105 -3.24 14.20 -24.95
N GLN A 106 -2.08 14.40 -25.56
CA GLN A 106 -1.18 13.31 -25.92
C GLN A 106 -0.45 12.85 -24.68
N PRO A 107 -0.45 11.53 -24.37
CA PRO A 107 0.35 11.02 -23.27
C PRO A 107 1.85 11.25 -23.56
N ALA A 108 2.63 11.49 -22.52
CA ALA A 108 4.06 11.75 -22.63
C ALA A 108 4.81 10.55 -23.24
N ASP A 109 4.40 9.34 -22.86
CA ASP A 109 4.86 8.10 -23.47
C ASP A 109 3.73 7.42 -24.24
N PRO A 110 4.01 6.78 -25.40
CA PRO A 110 2.98 6.13 -26.19
C PRO A 110 2.38 4.93 -25.44
N ILE A 111 1.05 4.89 -25.35
CA ILE A 111 0.32 3.76 -24.77
C ILE A 111 0.20 2.67 -25.85
N THR A 112 1.27 1.93 -26.08
CA THR A 112 1.33 0.83 -27.06
C THR A 112 1.53 -0.49 -26.34
N VAL A 113 1.15 -1.59 -26.99
CA VAL A 113 1.34 -2.92 -26.44
C VAL A 113 2.84 -3.21 -26.20
N ASP A 114 3.70 -2.75 -27.09
CA ASP A 114 5.16 -2.92 -26.96
C ASP A 114 5.72 -2.18 -25.74
N ALA A 115 5.20 -0.99 -25.42
CA ALA A 115 5.58 -0.23 -24.23
C ALA A 115 5.08 -0.89 -22.92
N MET A 116 4.04 -1.74 -23.00
CA MET A 116 3.53 -2.49 -21.85
C MET A 116 4.30 -3.79 -21.59
N ILE A 117 5.13 -4.24 -22.54
CA ILE A 117 5.94 -5.44 -22.33
C ILE A 117 7.20 -5.07 -21.53
N PRO A 118 7.37 -5.61 -20.32
CA PRO A 118 8.51 -5.23 -19.49
C PRO A 118 9.81 -5.79 -20.06
N ASN A 119 10.85 -4.99 -20.05
CA ASN A 119 12.21 -5.45 -20.27
C ASN A 119 12.71 -6.19 -19.02
N PHE A 120 12.85 -7.51 -19.12
CA PHE A 120 13.32 -8.35 -18.01
C PHE A 120 14.80 -8.11 -17.72
N ASN A 121 15.09 -7.10 -16.93
CA ASN A 121 16.43 -6.75 -16.45
C ASN A 121 16.44 -6.61 -14.93
N TRP A 122 17.61 -6.33 -14.35
CA TRP A 122 17.76 -6.17 -12.90
C TRP A 122 16.94 -4.99 -12.34
N ALA A 123 16.77 -3.93 -13.12
CA ALA A 123 15.92 -2.80 -12.71
C ALA A 123 14.44 -3.21 -12.63
N PHE A 124 13.96 -4.01 -13.59
CA PHE A 124 12.60 -4.57 -13.55
C PHE A 124 12.37 -5.45 -12.33
N LEU A 125 13.35 -6.27 -11.93
CA LEU A 125 13.26 -7.06 -10.69
C LEU A 125 13.14 -6.18 -9.46
N GLY A 126 13.86 -5.06 -9.43
CA GLY A 126 13.73 -4.06 -8.36
C GLY A 126 12.32 -3.46 -8.29
N VAL A 127 11.77 -3.05 -9.43
CA VAL A 127 10.39 -2.53 -9.52
C VAL A 127 9.36 -3.59 -9.12
N THR A 128 9.56 -4.84 -9.53
CA THR A 128 8.68 -5.97 -9.18
C THR A 128 8.57 -6.14 -7.66
N THR A 129 9.64 -5.87 -6.91
CA THR A 129 9.61 -5.89 -5.43
C THR A 129 8.58 -4.90 -4.86
N TRP A 130 8.44 -3.72 -5.46
CA TRP A 130 7.43 -2.75 -5.04
C TRP A 130 6.00 -3.24 -5.32
N ILE A 131 5.78 -3.96 -6.42
CA ILE A 131 4.49 -4.56 -6.75
C ILE A 131 4.13 -5.61 -5.69
N PHE A 132 5.08 -6.47 -5.30
CA PHE A 132 4.87 -7.43 -4.21
C PHE A 132 4.56 -6.74 -2.88
N MET A 133 5.26 -5.65 -2.55
CA MET A 133 4.96 -4.86 -1.34
C MET A 133 3.56 -4.24 -1.40
N ALA A 134 3.15 -3.74 -2.55
CA ALA A 134 1.80 -3.15 -2.73
C ALA A 134 0.69 -4.18 -2.62
N ALA A 135 0.94 -5.44 -3.02
CA ALA A 135 0.01 -6.55 -2.89
C ALA A 135 0.03 -7.19 -1.49
N GLY A 136 1.06 -6.91 -0.69
CA GLY A 136 1.18 -7.38 0.69
C GLY A 136 0.18 -6.69 1.63
N GLY A 137 0.05 -7.22 2.86
CA GLY A 137 -0.78 -6.63 3.91
C GLY A 137 -2.12 -7.35 4.12
N ALA A 138 -2.61 -8.12 3.15
CA ALA A 138 -3.83 -8.91 3.32
C ALA A 138 -3.72 -9.93 4.46
N GLU A 139 -2.52 -10.43 4.72
CA GLU A 139 -2.21 -11.34 5.83
C GLU A 139 -2.41 -10.68 7.20
N SER A 140 -2.17 -9.38 7.33
CA SER A 140 -2.32 -8.66 8.60
C SER A 140 -3.79 -8.52 9.01
N VAL A 141 -4.71 -8.60 8.05
CA VAL A 141 -6.16 -8.54 8.30
C VAL A 141 -6.70 -9.92 8.77
N ALA A 142 -5.93 -11.00 8.59
CA ALA A 142 -6.34 -12.35 8.95
C ALA A 142 -6.66 -12.52 10.44
N VAL A 143 -6.09 -11.69 11.32
CA VAL A 143 -6.41 -11.70 12.76
C VAL A 143 -7.88 -11.36 13.06
N TYR A 144 -8.56 -10.67 12.14
CA TYR A 144 -9.96 -10.26 12.27
C TYR A 144 -10.95 -11.21 11.60
N VAL A 145 -10.51 -12.37 11.13
CA VAL A 145 -11.37 -13.33 10.40
C VAL A 145 -12.61 -13.76 11.22
N ASN A 146 -12.47 -13.83 12.54
CA ASN A 146 -13.56 -14.21 13.45
C ASN A 146 -14.56 -13.07 13.71
N ASP A 147 -14.17 -11.82 13.44
CA ASP A 147 -15.01 -10.64 13.63
C ASP A 147 -15.87 -10.34 12.40
N VAL A 148 -15.61 -11.06 11.28
CA VAL A 148 -16.37 -10.87 10.03
C VAL A 148 -17.69 -11.61 10.06
N LYS A 149 -18.79 -10.91 9.79
CA LYS A 149 -20.12 -11.52 9.62
C LYS A 149 -20.10 -12.51 8.45
N GLY A 150 -20.45 -13.78 8.71
CA GLY A 150 -20.41 -14.86 7.73
C GLY A 150 -19.13 -15.72 7.75
N GLY A 151 -18.22 -15.45 8.71
CA GLY A 151 -17.07 -16.28 9.01
C GLY A 151 -16.01 -16.35 7.90
N SER A 152 -15.18 -17.38 7.98
CA SER A 152 -14.00 -17.55 7.11
C SER A 152 -14.32 -17.54 5.60
N LYS A 153 -15.47 -18.10 5.17
CA LYS A 153 -15.85 -18.11 3.74
C LYS A 153 -16.11 -16.70 3.20
N SER A 154 -16.82 -15.88 3.97
CA SER A 154 -17.07 -14.48 3.60
C SER A 154 -15.77 -13.67 3.62
N PHE A 155 -14.91 -13.91 4.60
CA PHE A 155 -13.60 -13.27 4.68
C PHE A 155 -12.76 -13.55 3.43
N VAL A 156 -12.60 -14.81 3.04
CA VAL A 156 -11.82 -15.20 1.85
C VAL A 156 -12.40 -14.57 0.57
N LYS A 157 -13.74 -14.58 0.42
CA LYS A 157 -14.39 -13.95 -0.73
C LYS A 157 -14.09 -12.45 -0.81
N VAL A 158 -14.15 -11.74 0.31
CA VAL A 158 -13.86 -10.30 0.37
C VAL A 158 -12.40 -10.02 0.03
N ILE A 159 -11.46 -10.82 0.56
CA ILE A 159 -10.03 -10.65 0.26
C ILE A 159 -9.74 -10.86 -1.24
N ILE A 160 -10.32 -11.88 -1.86
CA ILE A 160 -10.15 -12.13 -3.29
C ILE A 160 -10.72 -10.96 -4.11
N LEU A 161 -11.93 -10.51 -3.80
CA LEU A 161 -12.56 -9.38 -4.49
C LEU A 161 -11.75 -8.09 -4.32
N ALA A 162 -11.26 -7.83 -3.11
CA ALA A 162 -10.41 -6.68 -2.84
C ALA A 162 -9.08 -6.76 -3.61
N GLY A 163 -8.46 -7.93 -3.67
CA GLY A 163 -7.23 -8.15 -4.45
C GLY A 163 -7.41 -7.89 -5.94
N ILE A 164 -8.50 -8.41 -6.54
CA ILE A 164 -8.83 -8.15 -7.94
C ILE A 164 -9.09 -6.65 -8.17
N PHE A 165 -9.89 -6.03 -7.30
CA PHE A 165 -10.23 -4.62 -7.41
C PHE A 165 -8.99 -3.72 -7.32
N ILE A 166 -8.13 -3.96 -6.34
CA ILE A 166 -6.87 -3.22 -6.16
C ILE A 166 -5.93 -3.45 -7.36
N GLY A 167 -5.82 -4.69 -7.85
CA GLY A 167 -5.01 -5.00 -9.02
C GLY A 167 -5.45 -4.24 -10.27
N VAL A 168 -6.76 -4.17 -10.53
CA VAL A 168 -7.33 -3.38 -11.63
C VAL A 168 -7.05 -1.89 -11.45
N LEU A 169 -7.29 -1.34 -10.25
CA LEU A 169 -7.03 0.08 -9.96
C LEU A 169 -5.57 0.44 -10.17
N TYR A 170 -4.65 -0.37 -9.67
CA TYR A 170 -3.21 -0.13 -9.86
C TYR A 170 -2.80 -0.20 -11.32
N SER A 171 -3.29 -1.19 -12.07
CA SER A 171 -2.97 -1.34 -13.49
C SER A 171 -3.47 -0.14 -14.31
N VAL A 172 -4.72 0.27 -14.10
CA VAL A 172 -5.30 1.45 -14.77
C VAL A 172 -4.55 2.72 -14.38
N SER A 173 -4.31 2.93 -13.10
CA SER A 173 -3.60 4.13 -12.61
C SER A 173 -2.16 4.19 -13.15
N SER A 174 -1.47 3.06 -13.23
CA SER A 174 -0.11 2.97 -13.76
C SER A 174 -0.03 3.35 -15.24
N VAL A 175 -1.00 2.91 -16.04
CA VAL A 175 -1.07 3.30 -17.46
C VAL A 175 -1.40 4.78 -17.60
N LEU A 176 -2.33 5.29 -16.80
CA LEU A 176 -2.78 6.67 -16.89
C LEU A 176 -1.79 7.71 -16.34
N ILE A 177 -0.80 7.28 -15.53
CA ILE A 177 0.22 8.20 -15.05
C ILE A 177 1.02 8.84 -16.18
N ASN A 178 1.19 8.14 -17.30
CA ASN A 178 1.86 8.62 -18.49
C ASN A 178 1.15 9.82 -19.17
N VAL A 179 -0.10 10.11 -18.78
CA VAL A 179 -0.81 11.32 -19.27
C VAL A 179 -0.22 12.59 -18.64
N PHE A 180 0.29 12.49 -17.42
CA PHE A 180 0.75 13.65 -16.64
C PHE A 180 2.27 13.71 -16.49
N VAL A 181 2.94 12.58 -16.55
CA VAL A 181 4.38 12.47 -16.25
C VAL A 181 5.06 11.69 -17.35
N SER A 182 6.11 12.28 -17.94
CA SER A 182 7.03 11.57 -18.84
C SER A 182 7.97 10.67 -18.04
N SER A 183 8.28 9.53 -18.57
CA SER A 183 9.25 8.57 -17.99
C SER A 183 10.68 9.07 -18.11
#